data_d11fb81344f10466f4b313657626b25d
#
_entry.id   d11fb81344f10466f4b313657626b25d
#
_cell.length_a   1.000
_cell.length_b   1.000
_cell.length_c   1.000
_cell.angle_alpha   90.00
_cell.angle_beta   90.00
_cell.angle_gamma   90.00
#
_symmetry.space_group_name_H-M   'P 1'
#
loop_
_entity.id
_entity.type
_entity.pdbx_description
1 polymer ?
#
loop_
_entity_poly.entity_id
_entity_poly.type
_entity_poly.pdbx_seq_one_letter_code
_entity_poly.pdbx_strand_id
1 'polypeptide(L)'
;MKKQFIDSLIKKLTKGHIDRRQFMTSALAAGVAIPSAIGMAEKVLAQTPINGGHFRHGIPHGSTTDSLDPATHENGMSQNCLYSWSNHLTEVDNNGQLIPELAESYEASADATTWTFKLRKGVEFHNGKTMDADDVIASINHHRGENSKSAAKGLLTSVKDIKKADSNTVVFELASGSADWPFIMSDYHLPIYPNKDGKMDWQSQAGTGAYIIENYEPGVRFTATSNPNYWKSGRGHFESIENISIVDPTARQNAAMNGDVDAIGRVSPKTVHLLSRVESLNILETTGTLHYTFPMRVTIEPFDNNDLRMAIKYSINRQELVDKILMGHGALGNDHPISTANPFHNGTLAQREYDPDQAKHHLKKAGMEGVNLQLSASDAAFSGAVDAALLIKESAAKVGINIEVVREPNDGYWSNVWNKKGWSACYWGGRPTEDWMFAAAYVNDTEWNDTDWRTGPECDRFNELVISARAELDQNKRRAMYYECQELVANNGGAIVPMFANHIHALNTRVKHDKNVAGNWEADGNKCAERWWFA
;
A
#
# COMPACT_ATOMS: atom_id res chain seq x y z
N MET A 1 36.23 19.41 8.79
CA MET A 1 36.96 19.32 7.51
C MET A 1 37.15 17.90 7.00
N LYS A 2 37.84 16.99 7.72
CA LYS A 2 38.13 15.62 7.23
C LYS A 2 36.83 14.83 6.91
N LYS A 3 35.83 14.83 7.80
CA LYS A 3 34.54 14.15 7.58
C LYS A 3 33.82 14.68 6.34
N GLN A 4 33.70 16.01 6.19
CA GLN A 4 33.06 16.63 5.03
C GLN A 4 33.75 16.31 3.70
N PHE A 5 35.08 16.20 3.71
CA PHE A 5 35.86 15.80 2.54
C PHE A 5 35.58 14.33 2.16
N ILE A 6 35.57 13.43 3.14
CA ILE A 6 35.25 12.01 2.90
C ILE A 6 33.80 11.86 2.40
N ASP A 7 32.83 12.56 2.99
CA ASP A 7 31.44 12.57 2.54
C ASP A 7 31.32 13.07 1.08
N SER A 8 32.13 14.07 0.71
CA SER A 8 32.21 14.55 -0.68
C SER A 8 32.78 13.50 -1.64
N LEU A 9 33.84 12.77 -1.22
CA LEU A 9 34.40 11.67 -2.02
C LEU A 9 33.42 10.53 -2.19
N ILE A 10 32.70 10.16 -1.12
CA ILE A 10 31.62 9.16 -1.18
C ILE A 10 30.58 9.58 -2.21
N LYS A 11 30.07 10.82 -2.14
CA LYS A 11 29.11 11.33 -3.13
C LYS A 11 29.62 11.29 -4.58
N LYS A 12 30.90 11.59 -4.79
CA LYS A 12 31.52 11.53 -6.13
C LYS A 12 31.63 10.09 -6.63
N LEU A 13 31.99 9.15 -5.76
CA LEU A 13 32.06 7.72 -6.09
C LEU A 13 30.66 7.17 -6.41
N THR A 14 29.66 7.46 -5.56
CA THR A 14 28.25 7.07 -5.78
C THR A 14 27.70 7.57 -7.11
N LYS A 15 28.12 8.80 -7.53
CA LYS A 15 27.69 9.38 -8.80
C LYS A 15 28.53 8.98 -10.02
N GLY A 16 29.48 8.06 -9.85
CA GLY A 16 30.40 7.68 -10.92
C GLY A 16 31.35 8.77 -11.39
N HIS A 17 31.45 9.89 -10.67
CA HIS A 17 32.36 10.98 -11.01
C HIS A 17 33.82 10.68 -10.73
N ILE A 18 34.07 9.69 -9.88
CA ILE A 18 35.39 9.10 -9.60
C ILE A 18 35.26 7.59 -9.54
N ASP A 19 36.31 6.88 -9.94
CA ASP A 19 36.38 5.42 -9.81
C ASP A 19 36.90 4.98 -8.43
N ARG A 20 36.88 3.65 -8.17
CA ARG A 20 37.38 3.06 -6.92
C ARG A 20 38.83 3.47 -6.63
N ARG A 21 39.69 3.49 -7.66
CA ARG A 21 41.11 3.83 -7.51
C ARG A 21 41.28 5.29 -7.11
N GLN A 22 40.56 6.19 -7.76
CA GLN A 22 40.57 7.62 -7.45
C GLN A 22 40.04 7.90 -6.05
N PHE A 23 38.95 7.21 -5.65
CA PHE A 23 38.45 7.27 -4.29
C PHE A 23 39.48 6.81 -3.27
N MET A 24 40.09 5.63 -3.48
CA MET A 24 41.12 5.07 -2.61
C MET A 24 42.27 6.01 -2.44
N THR A 25 42.83 6.51 -3.56
CA THR A 25 43.96 7.45 -3.56
C THR A 25 43.63 8.73 -2.76
N SER A 26 42.45 9.28 -2.97
CA SER A 26 42.01 10.52 -2.29
C SER A 26 41.72 10.31 -0.80
N ALA A 27 41.09 9.17 -0.44
CA ALA A 27 40.84 8.81 0.95
C ALA A 27 42.13 8.55 1.76
N LEU A 28 43.10 7.86 1.14
CA LEU A 28 44.42 7.65 1.73
C LEU A 28 45.20 8.96 1.90
N ALA A 29 45.16 9.85 0.90
CA ALA A 29 45.76 11.18 1.00
C ALA A 29 45.15 12.02 2.13
N ALA A 30 43.85 11.81 2.43
CA ALA A 30 43.15 12.43 3.56
C ALA A 30 43.42 11.72 4.91
N GLY A 31 44.33 10.70 4.94
CA GLY A 31 44.72 9.97 6.16
C GLY A 31 43.68 8.95 6.65
N VAL A 32 42.90 8.35 5.74
CA VAL A 32 42.05 7.18 6.03
C VAL A 32 42.89 5.93 5.95
N ALA A 33 42.80 5.04 6.93
CA ALA A 33 43.54 3.77 6.88
C ALA A 33 43.06 2.87 5.72
N ILE A 34 43.99 2.10 5.12
CA ILE A 34 43.69 1.25 3.96
C ILE A 34 42.47 0.33 4.17
N PRO A 35 42.33 -0.43 5.27
CA PRO A 35 41.16 -1.28 5.48
C PRO A 35 39.85 -0.46 5.54
N SER A 36 39.87 0.71 6.17
CA SER A 36 38.71 1.60 6.27
C SER A 36 38.34 2.21 4.92
N ALA A 37 39.33 2.61 4.11
CA ALA A 37 39.10 3.13 2.77
C ALA A 37 38.53 2.04 1.84
N ILE A 38 39.05 0.81 1.92
CA ILE A 38 38.52 -0.35 1.18
C ILE A 38 37.05 -0.58 1.59
N GLY A 39 36.76 -0.73 2.88
CA GLY A 39 35.41 -0.98 3.36
C GLY A 39 34.44 0.12 2.99
N MET A 40 34.86 1.40 2.99
CA MET A 40 34.02 2.52 2.50
C MET A 40 33.76 2.40 1.00
N ALA A 41 34.78 2.14 0.19
CA ALA A 41 34.64 2.01 -1.25
C ALA A 41 33.75 0.82 -1.62
N GLU A 42 33.93 -0.32 -0.98
CA GLU A 42 33.14 -1.52 -1.20
C GLU A 42 31.67 -1.31 -0.78
N LYS A 43 31.43 -0.69 0.36
CA LYS A 43 30.08 -0.36 0.82
C LYS A 43 29.36 0.60 -0.14
N VAL A 44 30.06 1.58 -0.69
CA VAL A 44 29.49 2.52 -1.66
C VAL A 44 29.21 1.83 -2.98
N LEU A 45 30.16 1.07 -3.51
CA LEU A 45 30.02 0.36 -4.78
C LEU A 45 28.96 -0.73 -4.71
N ALA A 46 28.83 -1.43 -3.58
CA ALA A 46 27.78 -2.41 -3.35
C ALA A 46 26.35 -1.82 -3.29
N GLN A 47 26.24 -0.50 -3.20
CA GLN A 47 24.96 0.24 -3.22
C GLN A 47 24.78 1.07 -4.49
N THR A 48 25.78 1.10 -5.38
CA THR A 48 25.71 1.86 -6.62
C THR A 48 24.96 1.04 -7.67
N PRO A 49 23.90 1.61 -8.30
CA PRO A 49 23.18 0.90 -9.35
C PRO A 49 24.10 0.47 -10.50
N ILE A 50 24.02 -0.81 -10.86
CA ILE A 50 24.60 -1.34 -12.09
C ILE A 50 23.47 -1.37 -13.12
N ASN A 51 23.63 -0.63 -14.21
CA ASN A 51 22.67 -0.69 -15.32
C ASN A 51 22.89 -1.97 -16.12
N GLY A 52 21.79 -2.67 -16.40
CA GLY A 52 21.80 -3.92 -17.16
C GLY A 52 21.31 -5.12 -16.38
N GLY A 53 21.36 -6.27 -17.03
CA GLY A 53 20.88 -7.55 -16.50
C GLY A 53 19.38 -7.74 -16.62
N HIS A 54 18.96 -8.98 -16.40
CA HIS A 54 17.58 -9.43 -16.49
C HIS A 54 17.01 -9.65 -15.10
N PHE A 55 15.97 -8.88 -14.73
CA PHE A 55 15.28 -8.96 -13.43
C PHE A 55 14.03 -9.82 -13.54
N ARG A 56 13.96 -10.88 -12.73
CA ARG A 56 12.85 -11.83 -12.71
C ARG A 56 12.10 -11.73 -11.38
N HIS A 57 10.82 -11.41 -11.46
CA HIS A 57 9.96 -11.26 -10.28
C HIS A 57 8.88 -12.34 -10.25
N GLY A 58 8.93 -13.22 -9.25
CA GLY A 58 7.89 -14.21 -8.98
C GLY A 58 6.71 -13.59 -8.23
N ILE A 59 5.60 -13.38 -8.91
CA ILE A 59 4.42 -12.68 -8.39
C ILE A 59 3.37 -13.68 -7.91
N PRO A 60 2.74 -13.47 -6.73
CA PRO A 60 1.76 -14.40 -6.15
C PRO A 60 0.38 -14.38 -6.81
N HIS A 61 0.23 -13.66 -7.89
CA HIS A 61 -1.03 -13.46 -8.59
C HIS A 61 -0.88 -13.76 -10.07
N GLY A 62 -2.01 -13.86 -10.76
CA GLY A 62 -2.15 -14.01 -12.19
C GLY A 62 -3.41 -14.79 -12.53
N SER A 63 -4.13 -14.32 -13.56
CA SER A 63 -5.34 -14.96 -14.09
C SER A 63 -5.29 -14.95 -15.61
N THR A 64 -5.81 -16.00 -16.24
CA THR A 64 -5.98 -16.05 -17.70
C THR A 64 -6.95 -14.97 -18.22
N THR A 65 -7.70 -14.33 -17.32
CA THR A 65 -8.59 -13.20 -17.61
C THR A 65 -7.91 -11.83 -17.44
N ASP A 66 -6.64 -11.79 -16.99
CA ASP A 66 -5.89 -10.53 -16.88
C ASP A 66 -5.76 -9.87 -18.25
N SER A 67 -5.78 -8.56 -18.26
CA SER A 67 -5.73 -7.73 -19.46
C SER A 67 -4.75 -6.58 -19.27
N LEU A 68 -4.32 -5.95 -20.36
CA LEU A 68 -3.55 -4.71 -20.33
C LEU A 68 -4.46 -3.46 -20.24
N ASP A 69 -5.78 -3.63 -20.31
CA ASP A 69 -6.73 -2.55 -20.06
C ASP A 69 -6.73 -2.18 -18.57
N PRO A 70 -6.26 -0.97 -18.18
CA PRO A 70 -6.19 -0.58 -16.79
C PRO A 70 -7.56 -0.53 -16.09
N ALA A 71 -8.65 -0.45 -16.85
CA ALA A 71 -10.00 -0.51 -16.31
C ALA A 71 -10.32 -1.83 -15.59
N THR A 72 -9.56 -2.90 -15.89
CA THR A 72 -9.79 -4.27 -15.39
C THR A 72 -8.74 -4.76 -14.41
N HIS A 73 -7.79 -3.92 -14.00
CA HIS A 73 -6.70 -4.33 -13.11
C HIS A 73 -7.21 -4.59 -11.69
N GLU A 74 -7.07 -5.81 -11.19
CA GLU A 74 -7.57 -6.20 -9.87
C GLU A 74 -6.52 -6.91 -9.00
N ASN A 75 -5.36 -7.27 -9.56
CA ASN A 75 -4.37 -8.08 -8.86
C ASN A 75 -2.92 -7.58 -9.03
N GLY A 76 -2.03 -8.07 -8.16
CA GLY A 76 -0.63 -7.63 -8.13
C GLY A 76 0.15 -7.93 -9.41
N MET A 77 -0.25 -8.89 -10.27
CA MET A 77 0.41 -9.14 -11.55
C MET A 77 0.18 -7.96 -12.49
N SER A 78 -1.08 -7.60 -12.73
CA SER A 78 -1.43 -6.46 -13.58
C SER A 78 -0.86 -5.14 -13.07
N GLN A 79 -0.85 -4.93 -11.75
CA GLN A 79 -0.31 -3.72 -11.12
C GLN A 79 1.22 -3.59 -11.30
N ASN A 80 2.00 -4.65 -11.01
CA ASN A 80 3.45 -4.63 -11.21
C ASN A 80 3.83 -4.46 -12.68
N CYS A 81 3.11 -5.11 -13.59
CA CYS A 81 3.30 -4.91 -15.01
C CYS A 81 3.06 -3.45 -15.38
N LEU A 82 1.90 -2.89 -15.02
CA LEU A 82 1.50 -1.54 -15.35
C LEU A 82 2.55 -0.48 -14.94
N TYR A 83 2.95 -0.49 -13.69
CA TYR A 83 3.93 0.49 -13.18
C TYR A 83 5.33 0.36 -13.81
N SER A 84 5.61 -0.72 -14.52
CA SER A 84 6.87 -0.86 -15.26
C SER A 84 6.84 -0.16 -16.63
N TRP A 85 5.70 -0.18 -17.33
CA TRP A 85 5.60 0.37 -18.70
C TRP A 85 4.86 1.70 -18.80
N SER A 86 4.19 2.18 -17.74
CA SER A 86 3.42 3.43 -17.77
C SER A 86 3.64 4.28 -16.51
N ASN A 87 3.31 5.56 -16.62
CA ASN A 87 3.34 6.51 -15.51
C ASN A 87 1.99 7.20 -15.35
N HIS A 88 1.85 7.93 -14.24
CA HIS A 88 0.64 8.61 -13.78
C HIS A 88 0.89 10.13 -13.69
N LEU A 89 -0.13 10.93 -13.39
CA LEU A 89 0.09 12.35 -13.16
C LEU A 89 0.92 12.62 -11.91
N THR A 90 0.76 11.77 -10.90
CA THR A 90 1.46 11.84 -9.60
C THR A 90 1.97 10.46 -9.19
N GLU A 91 2.90 10.40 -8.28
CA GLU A 91 3.54 9.18 -7.78
C GLU A 91 3.62 9.21 -6.24
N VAL A 92 3.43 8.07 -5.61
CA VAL A 92 3.83 7.86 -4.21
C VAL A 92 5.29 7.41 -4.20
N ASP A 93 6.16 8.18 -3.56
CA ASP A 93 7.59 7.87 -3.48
C ASP A 93 7.90 6.74 -2.48
N ASN A 94 9.17 6.38 -2.36
CA ASN A 94 9.63 5.34 -1.44
C ASN A 94 9.53 5.72 0.05
N ASN A 95 9.17 6.97 0.36
CA ASN A 95 8.86 7.44 1.72
C ASN A 95 7.35 7.53 1.98
N GLY A 96 6.52 7.10 1.03
CA GLY A 96 5.08 7.21 1.13
C GLY A 96 4.53 8.62 0.88
N GLN A 97 5.36 9.53 0.32
CA GLN A 97 4.95 10.89 0.04
C GLN A 97 4.47 11.04 -1.40
N LEU A 98 3.39 11.80 -1.58
CA LEU A 98 2.92 12.14 -2.92
C LEU A 98 3.83 13.15 -3.58
N ILE A 99 4.32 12.83 -4.77
CA ILE A 99 5.17 13.69 -5.59
C ILE A 99 4.61 13.85 -7.00
N PRO A 100 4.93 14.95 -7.71
CA PRO A 100 4.65 15.09 -9.13
C PRO A 100 5.34 14.00 -9.98
N GLU A 101 4.61 13.43 -10.98
CA GLU A 101 5.15 12.44 -11.93
C GLU A 101 5.05 12.99 -13.37
N LEU A 102 4.07 12.62 -14.18
CA LEU A 102 3.85 13.22 -15.52
C LEU A 102 3.38 14.67 -15.43
N ALA A 103 2.71 15.05 -14.37
CA ALA A 103 2.57 16.45 -14.01
C ALA A 103 3.90 16.97 -13.41
N GLU A 104 4.35 18.17 -13.78
CA GLU A 104 5.46 18.83 -13.11
C GLU A 104 5.03 19.59 -11.86
N SER A 105 3.75 20.00 -11.82
CA SER A 105 3.11 20.64 -10.67
C SER A 105 1.60 20.50 -10.73
N TYR A 106 0.95 20.68 -9.58
CA TYR A 106 -0.49 20.76 -9.47
C TYR A 106 -0.90 21.77 -8.39
N GLU A 107 -2.05 22.42 -8.59
CA GLU A 107 -2.58 23.40 -7.66
C GLU A 107 -4.11 23.30 -7.56
N ALA A 108 -4.67 23.63 -6.39
CA ALA A 108 -6.09 23.60 -6.12
C ALA A 108 -6.69 24.99 -5.99
N SER A 109 -8.00 25.12 -6.29
CA SER A 109 -8.82 26.22 -5.76
C SER A 109 -8.91 26.14 -4.24
N ALA A 110 -9.28 27.25 -3.59
CA ALA A 110 -9.35 27.34 -2.13
C ALA A 110 -10.34 26.32 -1.49
N ASP A 111 -11.33 25.87 -2.23
CA ASP A 111 -12.33 24.88 -1.82
C ASP A 111 -12.03 23.46 -2.33
N ALA A 112 -10.85 23.25 -2.92
CA ALA A 112 -10.41 22.00 -3.51
C ALA A 112 -11.38 21.38 -4.57
N THR A 113 -12.25 22.21 -5.17
CA THR A 113 -13.18 21.76 -6.23
C THR A 113 -12.61 21.86 -7.62
N THR A 114 -11.54 22.66 -7.80
CA THR A 114 -10.86 22.80 -9.08
C THR A 114 -9.38 22.49 -8.90
N TRP A 115 -8.85 21.57 -9.72
CA TRP A 115 -7.45 21.19 -9.71
C TRP A 115 -6.82 21.41 -11.07
N THR A 116 -5.73 22.16 -11.10
CA THR A 116 -4.94 22.44 -12.31
C THR A 116 -3.65 21.63 -12.28
N PHE A 117 -3.42 20.79 -13.29
CA PHE A 117 -2.18 20.03 -13.47
C PHE A 117 -1.41 20.58 -14.65
N LYS A 118 -0.14 20.94 -14.41
CA LYS A 118 0.81 21.34 -15.47
C LYS A 118 1.63 20.12 -15.85
N LEU A 119 1.58 19.73 -17.11
CA LEU A 119 2.24 18.52 -17.62
C LEU A 119 3.70 18.80 -17.95
N ARG A 120 4.56 17.80 -17.73
CA ARG A 120 5.95 17.84 -18.18
C ARG A 120 5.99 17.91 -19.69
N LYS A 121 6.90 18.76 -20.21
CA LYS A 121 7.12 18.90 -21.65
C LYS A 121 8.14 17.87 -22.14
N GLY A 122 7.93 17.36 -23.35
CA GLY A 122 8.88 16.47 -24.01
C GLY A 122 8.88 15.03 -23.49
N VAL A 123 7.88 14.62 -22.70
CA VAL A 123 7.70 13.20 -22.37
C VAL A 123 7.13 12.50 -23.60
N GLU A 124 7.78 11.42 -24.02
CA GLU A 124 7.37 10.62 -25.16
C GLU A 124 6.79 9.28 -24.71
N PHE A 125 5.72 8.86 -25.37
CA PHE A 125 5.26 7.47 -25.31
C PHE A 125 6.21 6.54 -26.06
N HIS A 126 6.16 5.25 -25.79
CA HIS A 126 7.01 4.25 -26.43
C HIS A 126 6.87 4.21 -27.97
N ASN A 127 5.79 4.74 -28.51
CA ASN A 127 5.56 4.88 -29.95
C ASN A 127 6.11 6.19 -30.55
N GLY A 128 6.79 7.02 -29.75
CA GLY A 128 7.40 8.29 -30.17
C GLY A 128 6.45 9.49 -30.18
N LYS A 129 5.16 9.32 -29.85
CA LYS A 129 4.23 10.44 -29.70
C LYS A 129 4.58 11.22 -28.43
N THR A 130 4.69 12.54 -28.50
CA THR A 130 4.83 13.40 -27.32
C THR A 130 3.49 13.49 -26.59
N MET A 131 3.51 13.32 -25.27
CA MET A 131 2.34 13.43 -24.39
C MET A 131 1.82 14.87 -24.32
N ASP A 132 0.50 15.02 -24.35
CA ASP A 132 -0.20 16.29 -24.18
C ASP A 132 -1.48 16.16 -23.33
N ALA A 133 -2.23 17.27 -23.19
CA ALA A 133 -3.44 17.32 -22.39
C ALA A 133 -4.58 16.44 -22.94
N ASP A 134 -4.63 16.21 -24.24
CA ASP A 134 -5.68 15.35 -24.84
C ASP A 134 -5.45 13.87 -24.46
N ASP A 135 -4.20 13.45 -24.25
CA ASP A 135 -3.87 12.09 -23.76
C ASP A 135 -4.38 11.89 -22.32
N VAL A 136 -4.18 12.88 -21.47
CA VAL A 136 -4.67 12.85 -20.09
C VAL A 136 -6.20 12.80 -20.06
N ILE A 137 -6.86 13.65 -20.83
CA ILE A 137 -8.34 13.68 -20.89
C ILE A 137 -8.90 12.36 -21.41
N ALA A 138 -8.33 11.80 -22.46
CA ALA A 138 -8.75 10.51 -23.02
C ALA A 138 -8.55 9.37 -22.02
N SER A 139 -7.40 9.35 -21.32
CA SER A 139 -7.07 8.32 -20.33
C SER A 139 -8.04 8.34 -19.16
N ILE A 140 -8.28 9.49 -18.55
CA ILE A 140 -9.21 9.58 -17.42
C ILE A 140 -10.66 9.31 -17.84
N ASN A 141 -11.08 9.77 -19.01
CA ASN A 141 -12.43 9.53 -19.51
C ASN A 141 -12.71 8.06 -19.85
N HIS A 142 -11.69 7.23 -20.07
CA HIS A 142 -11.83 5.77 -20.25
C HIS A 142 -12.55 5.11 -19.06
N HIS A 143 -12.37 5.63 -17.87
CA HIS A 143 -12.92 5.10 -16.62
C HIS A 143 -14.27 5.71 -16.23
N ARG A 144 -14.77 6.71 -16.96
CA ARG A 144 -15.96 7.50 -16.63
C ARG A 144 -17.16 7.17 -17.54
N GLY A 145 -18.34 7.67 -17.14
CA GLY A 145 -19.60 7.51 -17.87
C GLY A 145 -20.49 6.40 -17.30
N GLU A 146 -21.78 6.49 -17.62
CA GLU A 146 -22.81 5.59 -17.06
C GLU A 146 -22.53 4.12 -17.38
N ASN A 147 -22.06 3.85 -18.59
CA ASN A 147 -21.79 2.48 -19.09
C ASN A 147 -20.38 1.97 -18.75
N SER A 148 -19.54 2.77 -18.07
CA SER A 148 -18.20 2.31 -17.70
C SER A 148 -18.29 1.16 -16.70
N LYS A 149 -17.53 0.10 -16.97
CA LYS A 149 -17.32 -1.04 -16.07
C LYS A 149 -15.94 -1.00 -15.39
N SER A 150 -15.26 0.14 -15.47
CA SER A 150 -13.96 0.30 -14.86
C SER A 150 -14.02 0.15 -13.34
N ALA A 151 -13.08 -0.58 -12.77
CA ALA A 151 -12.89 -0.69 -11.34
C ALA A 151 -12.60 0.68 -10.68
N ALA A 152 -11.99 1.63 -11.44
CA ALA A 152 -11.75 2.99 -10.99
C ALA A 152 -12.96 3.93 -11.12
N LYS A 153 -14.10 3.48 -11.66
CA LYS A 153 -15.28 4.35 -11.85
C LYS A 153 -15.68 5.09 -10.56
N GLY A 154 -15.63 4.38 -9.44
CA GLY A 154 -15.96 4.93 -8.13
C GLY A 154 -15.07 6.11 -7.70
N LEU A 155 -13.78 6.07 -8.05
CA LEU A 155 -12.81 7.13 -7.73
C LEU A 155 -13.09 8.43 -8.48
N LEU A 156 -13.75 8.35 -9.63
CA LEU A 156 -13.97 9.47 -10.55
C LEU A 156 -15.39 10.01 -10.52
N THR A 157 -16.25 9.54 -9.61
CA THR A 157 -17.67 9.97 -9.52
C THR A 157 -17.82 11.45 -9.23
N SER A 158 -16.88 12.04 -8.49
CA SER A 158 -16.89 13.47 -8.19
C SER A 158 -16.49 14.36 -9.36
N VAL A 159 -15.92 13.81 -10.44
CA VAL A 159 -15.47 14.61 -11.60
C VAL A 159 -16.66 15.08 -12.43
N LYS A 160 -16.91 16.39 -12.44
CA LYS A 160 -17.89 17.03 -13.32
C LYS A 160 -17.36 17.15 -14.74
N ASP A 161 -16.16 17.72 -14.86
CA ASP A 161 -15.57 18.04 -16.16
C ASP A 161 -14.04 17.98 -16.12
N ILE A 162 -13.43 17.73 -17.27
CA ILE A 162 -11.98 17.77 -17.48
C ILE A 162 -11.71 18.64 -18.68
N LYS A 163 -10.99 19.75 -18.47
CA LYS A 163 -10.77 20.77 -19.48
C LYS A 163 -9.30 20.86 -19.89
N LYS A 164 -9.08 21.00 -21.17
CA LYS A 164 -7.80 21.40 -21.74
C LYS A 164 -7.68 22.92 -21.68
N ALA A 165 -6.81 23.44 -20.82
CA ALA A 165 -6.52 24.88 -20.80
C ALA A 165 -5.52 25.26 -21.92
N ASP A 166 -4.50 24.43 -22.12
CA ASP A 166 -3.56 24.47 -23.24
C ASP A 166 -2.98 23.06 -23.48
N SER A 167 -2.01 22.90 -24.38
CA SER A 167 -1.42 21.59 -24.70
C SER A 167 -0.77 20.88 -23.52
N ASN A 168 -0.37 21.61 -22.48
CA ASN A 168 0.33 21.08 -21.32
C ASN A 168 -0.38 21.37 -19.98
N THR A 169 -1.65 21.80 -20.02
CA THR A 169 -2.40 22.14 -18.81
C THR A 169 -3.80 21.51 -18.85
N VAL A 170 -4.10 20.71 -17.84
CA VAL A 170 -5.39 20.04 -17.63
C VAL A 170 -6.04 20.56 -16.36
N VAL A 171 -7.32 20.88 -16.42
CA VAL A 171 -8.13 21.34 -15.29
C VAL A 171 -9.25 20.35 -15.01
N PHE A 172 -9.28 19.84 -13.78
CA PHE A 172 -10.38 19.00 -13.28
C PHE A 172 -11.35 19.83 -12.46
N GLU A 173 -12.64 19.74 -12.77
CA GLU A 173 -13.73 20.33 -11.99
C GLU A 173 -14.46 19.22 -11.23
N LEU A 174 -14.50 19.32 -9.91
CA LEU A 174 -15.10 18.33 -9.03
C LEU A 174 -16.47 18.81 -8.50
N ALA A 175 -17.34 17.88 -8.18
CA ALA A 175 -18.66 18.14 -7.58
C ALA A 175 -18.55 18.58 -6.11
N SER A 176 -17.53 18.11 -5.42
CA SER A 176 -17.20 18.45 -4.03
C SER A 176 -15.69 18.54 -3.89
N GLY A 177 -15.21 19.32 -2.93
CA GLY A 177 -13.79 19.47 -2.69
C GLY A 177 -13.12 18.15 -2.33
N SER A 178 -11.92 17.91 -2.88
CA SER A 178 -11.10 16.74 -2.56
C SER A 178 -9.63 17.14 -2.52
N ALA A 179 -9.06 17.22 -1.32
CA ALA A 179 -7.63 17.46 -1.11
C ALA A 179 -6.77 16.23 -1.49
N ASP A 180 -7.39 15.04 -1.58
CA ASP A 180 -6.75 13.81 -2.03
C ASP A 180 -6.80 13.61 -3.56
N TRP A 181 -7.35 14.59 -4.30
CA TRP A 181 -7.45 14.46 -5.75
C TRP A 181 -6.09 14.15 -6.42
N PRO A 182 -4.97 14.82 -6.06
CA PRO A 182 -3.67 14.44 -6.59
C PRO A 182 -3.24 13.02 -6.20
N PHE A 183 -3.67 12.52 -5.04
CA PHE A 183 -3.38 11.15 -4.62
C PHE A 183 -4.13 10.13 -5.46
N ILE A 184 -5.40 10.41 -5.79
CA ILE A 184 -6.22 9.58 -6.69
C ILE A 184 -5.54 9.48 -8.06
N MET A 185 -4.89 10.53 -8.53
CA MET A 185 -4.17 10.54 -9.82
C MET A 185 -2.90 9.65 -9.83
N SER A 186 -2.52 9.03 -8.71
CA SER A 186 -1.47 8.01 -8.63
C SER A 186 -2.00 6.56 -8.62
N ASP A 187 -3.33 6.38 -8.69
CA ASP A 187 -3.95 5.05 -8.66
C ASP A 187 -3.58 4.24 -9.91
N TYR A 188 -3.29 2.96 -9.72
CA TYR A 188 -2.85 2.06 -10.78
C TYR A 188 -3.85 1.86 -11.93
N HIS A 189 -5.10 2.28 -11.78
CA HIS A 189 -6.04 2.30 -12.91
C HIS A 189 -5.93 3.54 -13.78
N LEU A 190 -5.22 4.59 -13.33
CA LEU A 190 -5.21 5.91 -13.98
C LEU A 190 -3.87 6.27 -14.65
N PRO A 191 -3.21 5.32 -15.36
CA PRO A 191 -2.04 5.64 -16.17
C PRO A 191 -2.43 6.51 -17.36
N ILE A 192 -1.45 7.23 -17.90
CA ILE A 192 -1.66 8.05 -19.10
C ILE A 192 -1.16 7.30 -20.33
N TYR A 193 -2.04 7.12 -21.32
CA TYR A 193 -1.79 6.50 -22.61
C TYR A 193 -2.08 7.46 -23.76
N PRO A 194 -1.59 7.15 -24.99
CA PRO A 194 -1.89 7.99 -26.15
C PRO A 194 -3.39 8.13 -26.39
N ASN A 195 -3.81 9.31 -26.76
CA ASN A 195 -5.12 9.57 -27.33
C ASN A 195 -5.15 9.14 -28.81
N LYS A 196 -6.15 8.36 -29.16
CA LYS A 196 -6.50 8.01 -30.53
C LYS A 196 -7.99 8.27 -30.74
N ASP A 197 -8.29 9.25 -31.57
CA ASP A 197 -9.68 9.62 -31.91
C ASP A 197 -10.57 9.91 -30.69
N GLY A 198 -10.03 10.58 -29.67
CA GLY A 198 -10.74 10.94 -28.43
C GLY A 198 -10.84 9.81 -27.40
N LYS A 199 -10.17 8.69 -27.61
CA LYS A 199 -10.16 7.53 -26.71
C LYS A 199 -8.74 7.17 -26.29
N MET A 200 -8.60 6.59 -25.11
CA MET A 200 -7.36 6.02 -24.63
C MET A 200 -6.95 4.80 -25.49
N ASP A 201 -5.76 4.83 -26.07
CA ASP A 201 -5.21 3.75 -26.90
C ASP A 201 -4.31 2.81 -26.08
N TRP A 202 -4.90 2.09 -25.12
CA TRP A 202 -4.18 1.09 -24.34
C TRP A 202 -3.75 -0.13 -25.17
N GLN A 203 -4.46 -0.43 -26.29
CA GLN A 203 -4.15 -1.52 -27.18
C GLN A 203 -2.82 -1.34 -27.93
N SER A 204 -2.36 -0.10 -28.09
CA SER A 204 -1.03 0.17 -28.67
C SER A 204 0.12 -0.26 -27.76
N GLN A 205 -0.15 -0.53 -26.48
CA GLN A 205 0.85 -0.87 -25.47
C GLN A 205 1.94 0.21 -25.30
N ALA A 206 1.66 1.42 -25.75
CA ALA A 206 2.59 2.54 -25.70
C ALA A 206 2.40 3.34 -24.41
N GLY A 207 3.12 2.99 -23.35
CA GLY A 207 3.21 3.77 -22.13
C GLY A 207 4.32 4.81 -22.18
N THR A 208 4.58 5.48 -21.03
CA THR A 208 5.68 6.43 -20.81
C THR A 208 6.73 5.88 -19.84
N GLY A 209 6.60 4.61 -19.42
CA GLY A 209 7.37 3.99 -18.36
C GLY A 209 8.79 3.59 -18.75
N ALA A 210 9.50 3.04 -17.75
CA ALA A 210 10.91 2.64 -17.88
C ALA A 210 11.14 1.44 -18.81
N TYR A 211 10.08 0.68 -19.13
CA TYR A 211 10.19 -0.56 -19.91
C TYR A 211 9.15 -0.60 -21.02
N ILE A 212 9.56 -1.14 -22.17
CA ILE A 212 8.73 -1.35 -23.37
C ILE A 212 8.32 -2.82 -23.41
N ILE A 213 7.03 -3.09 -23.54
CA ILE A 213 6.48 -4.45 -23.58
C ILE A 213 7.04 -5.24 -24.77
N GLU A 214 7.54 -6.44 -24.53
CA GLU A 214 7.90 -7.42 -25.57
C GLU A 214 6.86 -8.51 -25.71
N ASN A 215 6.41 -9.06 -24.56
CA ASN A 215 5.41 -10.13 -24.57
C ASN A 215 4.53 -10.06 -23.32
N TYR A 216 3.26 -10.40 -23.50
CA TYR A 216 2.30 -10.55 -22.41
C TYR A 216 1.45 -11.80 -22.62
N GLU A 217 1.56 -12.74 -21.70
CA GLU A 217 0.72 -13.94 -21.61
C GLU A 217 -0.13 -13.86 -20.33
N PRO A 218 -1.44 -13.55 -20.43
CA PRO A 218 -2.33 -13.40 -19.28
C PRO A 218 -2.24 -14.57 -18.30
N GLY A 219 -2.04 -14.27 -17.02
CA GLY A 219 -1.94 -15.27 -15.96
C GLY A 219 -0.64 -16.10 -15.95
N VAL A 220 0.28 -15.85 -16.85
CA VAL A 220 1.53 -16.61 -16.98
C VAL A 220 2.75 -15.71 -16.83
N ARG A 221 2.92 -14.74 -17.74
CA ARG A 221 4.18 -14.02 -17.89
C ARG A 221 4.01 -12.65 -18.56
N PHE A 222 4.86 -11.73 -18.15
CA PHE A 222 5.07 -10.44 -18.81
C PHE A 222 6.56 -10.20 -18.97
N THR A 223 7.02 -9.83 -20.16
CA THR A 223 8.42 -9.45 -20.42
C THR A 223 8.47 -8.06 -21.05
N ALA A 224 9.49 -7.30 -20.67
CA ALA A 224 9.72 -5.96 -21.21
C ALA A 224 11.21 -5.61 -21.17
N THR A 225 11.64 -4.76 -22.11
CA THR A 225 13.02 -4.24 -22.23
C THR A 225 13.10 -2.78 -21.83
N SER A 226 14.30 -2.34 -21.43
CA SER A 226 14.52 -0.95 -21.01
C SER A 226 14.16 0.05 -22.11
N ASN A 227 13.49 1.13 -21.73
CA ASN A 227 13.19 2.26 -22.60
C ASN A 227 14.41 3.20 -22.67
N PRO A 228 15.11 3.28 -23.81
CA PRO A 228 16.29 4.13 -23.93
C PRO A 228 15.97 5.64 -23.82
N ASN A 229 14.71 6.01 -24.03
CA ASN A 229 14.23 7.40 -23.96
C ASN A 229 13.45 7.68 -22.67
N TYR A 230 13.69 6.90 -21.60
CA TYR A 230 12.96 7.11 -20.36
C TYR A 230 13.26 8.48 -19.76
N TRP A 231 12.23 9.24 -19.50
CA TRP A 231 12.33 10.65 -19.09
C TRP A 231 12.81 10.88 -17.64
N LYS A 232 12.67 9.85 -16.74
CA LYS A 232 13.20 9.93 -15.37
C LYS A 232 14.68 9.50 -15.35
N SER A 233 15.52 10.28 -14.72
CA SER A 233 16.92 9.91 -14.47
C SER A 233 17.06 9.09 -13.18
N GLY A 234 17.97 8.09 -13.17
CA GLY A 234 18.26 7.26 -11.99
C GLY A 234 17.14 6.30 -11.63
N ARG A 235 16.41 5.83 -12.62
CA ARG A 235 15.33 4.85 -12.53
C ARG A 235 15.39 3.89 -13.73
N GLY A 236 14.81 2.68 -13.57
CA GLY A 236 14.78 1.70 -14.66
C GLY A 236 16.17 1.14 -14.99
N HIS A 237 16.84 0.58 -13.99
CA HIS A 237 18.23 0.15 -14.08
C HIS A 237 18.44 -1.18 -14.82
N PHE A 238 17.41 -2.04 -14.88
CA PHE A 238 17.53 -3.35 -15.53
C PHE A 238 17.48 -3.21 -17.06
N GLU A 239 18.23 -4.05 -17.77
CA GLU A 239 18.16 -4.14 -19.25
C GLU A 239 16.82 -4.71 -19.69
N SER A 240 16.32 -5.70 -18.94
CA SER A 240 15.02 -6.31 -19.18
C SER A 240 14.41 -6.82 -17.88
N ILE A 241 13.10 -6.98 -17.88
CA ILE A 241 12.34 -7.48 -16.75
C ILE A 241 11.42 -8.61 -17.18
N GLU A 242 11.17 -9.53 -16.25
CA GLU A 242 10.21 -10.61 -16.40
C GLU A 242 9.38 -10.76 -15.11
N ASN A 243 8.07 -10.55 -15.22
CA ASN A 243 7.12 -10.85 -14.17
C ASN A 243 6.52 -12.23 -14.45
N ILE A 244 6.66 -13.16 -13.50
CA ILE A 244 6.23 -14.56 -13.64
C ILE A 244 5.14 -14.83 -12.61
N SER A 245 3.97 -15.28 -13.03
CA SER A 245 2.90 -15.71 -12.13
C SER A 245 3.28 -17.04 -11.46
N ILE A 246 3.54 -17.02 -10.16
CA ILE A 246 3.80 -18.21 -9.36
C ILE A 246 2.87 -18.15 -8.14
N VAL A 247 1.63 -18.59 -8.33
CA VAL A 247 0.57 -18.47 -7.34
C VAL A 247 0.82 -19.35 -6.12
N ASP A 248 1.29 -20.59 -6.31
CA ASP A 248 1.60 -21.51 -5.20
C ASP A 248 2.77 -20.98 -4.35
N PRO A 249 2.58 -20.79 -3.02
CA PRO A 249 3.61 -20.23 -2.16
C PRO A 249 4.88 -21.09 -2.07
N THR A 250 4.74 -22.42 -2.11
CA THR A 250 5.88 -23.35 -2.03
C THR A 250 6.70 -23.31 -3.30
N ALA A 251 6.04 -23.36 -4.47
CA ALA A 251 6.70 -23.22 -5.77
C ALA A 251 7.43 -21.88 -5.87
N ARG A 252 6.81 -20.79 -5.41
CA ARG A 252 7.40 -19.45 -5.43
C ARG A 252 8.64 -19.35 -4.54
N GLN A 253 8.60 -19.91 -3.33
CA GLN A 253 9.76 -19.96 -2.43
C GLN A 253 10.90 -20.82 -3.02
N ASN A 254 10.57 -21.98 -3.60
CA ASN A 254 11.57 -22.82 -4.25
C ASN A 254 12.24 -22.10 -5.43
N ALA A 255 11.47 -21.38 -6.25
CA ALA A 255 12.02 -20.58 -7.35
C ALA A 255 13.02 -19.53 -6.86
N ALA A 256 12.76 -18.85 -5.73
CA ALA A 256 13.70 -17.91 -5.14
C ALA A 256 14.96 -18.61 -4.60
N MET A 257 14.80 -19.73 -3.88
CA MET A 257 15.93 -20.49 -3.33
C MET A 257 16.85 -21.07 -4.40
N ASN A 258 16.27 -21.51 -5.52
CA ASN A 258 17.01 -22.06 -6.67
C ASN A 258 17.66 -20.96 -7.53
N GLY A 259 17.26 -19.69 -7.37
CA GLY A 259 17.70 -18.60 -8.22
C GLY A 259 16.98 -18.53 -9.58
N ASP A 260 15.84 -19.18 -9.70
CA ASP A 260 14.99 -19.10 -10.91
C ASP A 260 14.35 -17.71 -11.04
N VAL A 261 14.12 -17.01 -9.91
CA VAL A 261 13.68 -15.62 -9.82
C VAL A 261 14.57 -14.80 -8.89
N ASP A 262 14.61 -13.49 -9.07
CA ASP A 262 15.45 -12.57 -8.32
C ASP A 262 14.72 -11.93 -7.13
N ALA A 263 13.39 -11.91 -7.18
CA ALA A 263 12.53 -11.42 -6.12
C ALA A 263 11.22 -12.21 -6.06
N ILE A 264 10.67 -12.35 -4.86
CA ILE A 264 9.31 -12.86 -4.64
C ILE A 264 8.60 -12.00 -3.59
N GLY A 265 7.30 -11.80 -3.77
CA GLY A 265 6.41 -11.20 -2.76
C GLY A 265 5.63 -12.25 -1.96
N ARG A 266 4.92 -11.77 -0.92
CA ARG A 266 4.04 -12.57 -0.03
C ARG A 266 4.72 -13.83 0.51
N VAL A 267 5.91 -13.65 1.05
CA VAL A 267 6.56 -14.73 1.81
C VAL A 267 5.73 -15.01 3.07
N SER A 268 5.41 -16.28 3.28
CA SER A 268 4.64 -16.66 4.47
C SER A 268 5.43 -16.38 5.75
N PRO A 269 4.86 -15.72 6.76
CA PRO A 269 5.49 -15.55 8.07
C PRO A 269 6.02 -16.85 8.67
N LYS A 270 5.33 -17.97 8.43
CA LYS A 270 5.74 -19.30 8.91
C LYS A 270 7.05 -19.81 8.30
N THR A 271 7.47 -19.30 7.14
CA THR A 271 8.63 -19.78 6.39
C THR A 271 9.75 -18.75 6.21
N VAL A 272 9.55 -17.51 6.64
CA VAL A 272 10.58 -16.45 6.57
C VAL A 272 11.91 -16.91 7.14
N HIS A 273 11.87 -17.59 8.31
CA HIS A 273 13.06 -18.09 8.99
C HIS A 273 13.85 -19.14 8.18
N LEU A 274 13.22 -19.83 7.24
CA LEU A 274 13.91 -20.76 6.33
C LEU A 274 14.62 -19.98 5.22
N LEU A 275 13.93 -19.02 4.61
CA LEU A 275 14.48 -18.20 3.54
C LEU A 275 15.62 -17.29 4.04
N SER A 276 15.54 -16.79 5.27
CA SER A 276 16.60 -15.96 5.88
C SER A 276 17.92 -16.70 6.11
N ARG A 277 17.93 -18.04 6.06
CA ARG A 277 19.16 -18.87 6.16
C ARG A 277 19.81 -19.17 4.82
N VAL A 278 19.15 -18.80 3.72
CA VAL A 278 19.68 -19.01 2.37
C VAL A 278 20.65 -17.85 2.05
N GLU A 279 21.93 -18.14 1.90
CA GLU A 279 22.98 -17.13 1.71
C GLU A 279 22.75 -16.22 0.51
N SER A 280 22.06 -16.71 -0.52
CA SER A 280 21.75 -15.95 -1.74
C SER A 280 20.52 -15.05 -1.60
N LEU A 281 19.82 -15.06 -0.45
CA LEU A 281 18.59 -14.30 -0.25
C LEU A 281 18.71 -13.29 0.89
N ASN A 282 18.06 -12.15 0.72
CA ASN A 282 17.75 -11.17 1.76
C ASN A 282 16.25 -11.10 1.96
N ILE A 283 15.81 -10.93 3.19
CA ILE A 283 14.40 -10.64 3.50
C ILE A 283 14.22 -9.12 3.55
N LEU A 284 13.30 -8.62 2.74
CA LEU A 284 12.82 -7.26 2.80
C LEU A 284 11.42 -7.26 3.41
N GLU A 285 11.27 -6.53 4.49
CA GLU A 285 10.02 -6.42 5.23
C GLU A 285 9.62 -4.96 5.38
N THR A 286 8.36 -4.65 5.05
CA THR A 286 7.83 -3.30 5.09
C THR A 286 6.44 -3.31 5.72
N THR A 287 6.22 -2.47 6.73
CA THR A 287 4.88 -2.27 7.29
C THR A 287 3.99 -1.59 6.26
N GLY A 288 2.86 -2.25 5.95
CA GLY A 288 1.88 -1.78 4.98
C GLY A 288 0.57 -1.35 5.63
N THR A 289 -0.45 -1.19 4.81
CA THR A 289 -1.81 -0.82 5.22
C THR A 289 -2.73 -2.02 5.43
N LEU A 290 -2.27 -3.24 5.07
CA LEU A 290 -3.01 -4.48 5.29
C LEU A 290 -3.20 -4.72 6.78
N HIS A 291 -4.46 -4.86 7.22
CA HIS A 291 -4.76 -5.15 8.61
C HIS A 291 -5.82 -6.24 8.77
N TYR A 292 -5.70 -6.98 9.86
CA TYR A 292 -6.67 -7.97 10.28
C TYR A 292 -7.55 -7.36 11.36
N THR A 293 -8.85 -7.65 11.29
CA THR A 293 -9.83 -6.99 12.13
C THR A 293 -10.91 -7.99 12.58
N PHE A 294 -11.56 -7.66 13.68
CA PHE A 294 -12.67 -8.40 14.25
C PHE A 294 -13.82 -7.44 14.55
N PRO A 295 -14.53 -6.94 13.51
CA PRO A 295 -15.57 -5.95 13.68
C PRO A 295 -16.73 -6.51 14.51
N MET A 296 -17.19 -5.70 15.48
CA MET A 296 -18.41 -5.88 16.24
C MET A 296 -19.49 -5.00 15.61
N ARG A 297 -20.61 -5.58 15.21
CA ARG A 297 -21.74 -4.82 14.66
C ARG A 297 -22.51 -4.15 15.80
N VAL A 298 -22.39 -2.83 15.90
CA VAL A 298 -22.93 -2.06 17.03
C VAL A 298 -24.45 -1.99 17.07
N THR A 299 -25.14 -2.44 16.03
CA THR A 299 -26.60 -2.54 15.97
C THR A 299 -27.14 -3.89 16.43
N ILE A 300 -26.26 -4.84 16.75
CA ILE A 300 -26.64 -6.19 17.19
C ILE A 300 -26.28 -6.34 18.67
N GLU A 301 -27.29 -6.65 19.52
CA GLU A 301 -27.05 -6.96 20.93
C GLU A 301 -26.09 -8.16 21.10
N PRO A 302 -25.16 -8.11 22.08
CA PRO A 302 -24.99 -7.04 23.07
C PRO A 302 -23.93 -5.98 22.66
N PHE A 303 -23.49 -5.93 21.40
CA PHE A 303 -22.45 -5.04 20.92
C PHE A 303 -22.91 -3.59 20.73
N ASP A 304 -24.17 -3.26 20.93
CA ASP A 304 -24.70 -1.90 21.06
C ASP A 304 -24.16 -1.17 22.28
N ASN A 305 -23.77 -1.90 23.32
CA ASN A 305 -23.17 -1.34 24.54
C ASN A 305 -21.68 -1.04 24.34
N ASN A 306 -21.30 0.26 24.40
CA ASN A 306 -19.89 0.66 24.21
C ASN A 306 -18.98 0.16 25.33
N ASP A 307 -19.43 0.09 26.57
CA ASP A 307 -18.61 -0.42 27.68
C ASP A 307 -18.29 -1.92 27.47
N LEU A 308 -19.20 -2.72 26.90
CA LEU A 308 -18.88 -4.09 26.51
C LEU A 308 -17.81 -4.11 25.41
N ARG A 309 -17.96 -3.28 24.37
CA ARG A 309 -16.95 -3.22 23.30
C ARG A 309 -15.57 -2.82 23.86
N MET A 310 -15.51 -1.86 24.77
CA MET A 310 -14.27 -1.45 25.44
C MET A 310 -13.69 -2.57 26.30
N ALA A 311 -14.54 -3.31 27.04
CA ALA A 311 -14.09 -4.48 27.80
C ALA A 311 -13.43 -5.54 26.90
N ILE A 312 -14.03 -5.83 25.75
CA ILE A 312 -13.48 -6.76 24.77
C ILE A 312 -12.14 -6.21 24.24
N LYS A 313 -12.06 -4.94 23.83
CA LYS A 313 -10.84 -4.32 23.30
C LYS A 313 -9.67 -4.37 24.29
N TYR A 314 -9.91 -4.14 25.61
CA TYR A 314 -8.89 -4.26 26.65
C TYR A 314 -8.54 -5.69 27.03
N SER A 315 -9.41 -6.68 26.72
CA SER A 315 -9.16 -8.08 26.98
C SER A 315 -8.26 -8.77 25.95
N ILE A 316 -7.89 -8.09 24.87
CA ILE A 316 -7.11 -8.67 23.76
C ILE A 316 -5.61 -8.42 23.94
N ASN A 317 -4.84 -9.50 23.99
CA ASN A 317 -3.37 -9.43 23.97
C ASN A 317 -2.87 -9.31 22.53
N ARG A 318 -2.75 -8.08 22.05
CA ARG A 318 -2.34 -7.77 20.67
C ARG A 318 -0.93 -8.23 20.35
N GLN A 319 -0.01 -8.13 21.32
CA GLN A 319 1.36 -8.60 21.13
C GLN A 319 1.39 -10.10 20.88
N GLU A 320 0.62 -10.87 21.63
CA GLU A 320 0.52 -12.33 21.43
C GLU A 320 -0.04 -12.70 20.05
N LEU A 321 -0.99 -11.90 19.52
CA LEU A 321 -1.50 -12.10 18.17
C LEU A 321 -0.42 -11.81 17.10
N VAL A 322 0.35 -10.72 17.24
CA VAL A 322 1.48 -10.44 16.35
C VAL A 322 2.53 -11.55 16.43
N ASP A 323 2.88 -11.99 17.62
CA ASP A 323 3.92 -13.00 17.83
C ASP A 323 3.53 -14.39 17.29
N LYS A 324 2.26 -14.81 17.51
CA LYS A 324 1.82 -16.19 17.18
C LYS A 324 1.15 -16.31 15.82
N ILE A 325 0.43 -15.30 15.35
CA ILE A 325 -0.27 -15.34 14.06
C ILE A 325 0.61 -14.80 12.95
N LEU A 326 1.27 -13.64 13.18
CA LEU A 326 2.18 -13.03 12.23
C LEU A 326 3.64 -13.46 12.45
N MET A 327 3.94 -14.33 13.43
CA MET A 327 5.30 -14.76 13.78
C MET A 327 6.27 -13.59 14.03
N GLY A 328 5.78 -12.47 14.54
CA GLY A 328 6.53 -11.23 14.72
C GLY A 328 6.63 -10.35 13.47
N HIS A 329 6.09 -10.78 12.33
CA HIS A 329 6.15 -10.05 11.05
C HIS A 329 4.94 -9.12 10.86
N GLY A 330 4.79 -8.16 11.76
CA GLY A 330 3.70 -7.22 11.75
C GLY A 330 3.87 -6.12 12.80
N ALA A 331 2.91 -5.21 12.85
CA ALA A 331 2.83 -4.15 13.83
C ALA A 331 1.55 -4.26 14.66
N LEU A 332 1.59 -3.72 15.88
CA LEU A 332 0.40 -3.63 16.72
C LEU A 332 -0.62 -2.70 16.08
N GLY A 333 -1.89 -3.12 16.09
CA GLY A 333 -3.02 -2.26 15.81
C GLY A 333 -3.52 -1.56 17.07
N ASN A 334 -4.31 -0.51 16.89
CA ASN A 334 -4.88 0.28 17.98
C ASN A 334 -6.37 0.56 17.78
N ASP A 335 -7.09 -0.45 17.27
CA ASP A 335 -8.54 -0.46 17.02
C ASP A 335 -9.04 0.62 16.04
N HIS A 336 -8.17 1.04 15.12
CA HIS A 336 -8.49 1.85 13.95
C HIS A 336 -7.70 1.37 12.72
N PRO A 337 -8.17 1.65 11.49
CA PRO A 337 -7.59 1.06 10.27
C PRO A 337 -6.36 1.78 9.72
N ILE A 338 -5.93 2.88 10.33
CA ILE A 338 -4.86 3.75 9.83
C ILE A 338 -3.52 3.26 10.37
N SER A 339 -2.64 2.84 9.46
CA SER A 339 -1.31 2.33 9.78
C SER A 339 -0.24 3.43 9.74
N THR A 340 0.97 3.11 10.19
CA THR A 340 2.14 3.99 10.07
C THR A 340 2.54 4.27 8.61
N ALA A 341 2.02 3.53 7.64
CA ALA A 341 2.22 3.78 6.21
C ALA A 341 1.27 4.87 5.65
N ASN A 342 0.26 5.27 6.42
CA ASN A 342 -0.66 6.34 6.02
C ASN A 342 -0.11 7.73 6.44
N PRO A 343 -0.34 8.79 5.63
CA PRO A 343 0.22 10.13 5.86
C PRO A 343 -0.15 10.79 7.19
N PHE A 344 -1.36 10.51 7.70
CA PHE A 344 -1.89 11.09 8.94
C PHE A 344 -2.13 10.03 10.02
N HIS A 345 -1.26 9.04 10.12
CA HIS A 345 -1.30 8.11 11.25
C HIS A 345 -1.12 8.85 12.58
N ASN A 346 -2.03 8.62 13.55
CA ASN A 346 -1.97 9.23 14.87
C ASN A 346 -1.02 8.47 15.81
N GLY A 347 0.28 8.77 15.69
CA GLY A 347 1.30 8.20 16.58
C GLY A 347 1.26 8.74 18.02
N THR A 348 0.35 9.71 18.33
CA THR A 348 0.16 10.25 19.69
C THR A 348 -0.97 9.57 20.45
N LEU A 349 -1.83 8.82 19.76
CA LEU A 349 -2.87 8.03 20.40
C LEU A 349 -2.23 6.91 21.23
N ALA A 350 -2.51 6.90 22.53
CA ALA A 350 -1.96 5.90 23.44
C ALA A 350 -2.29 4.48 22.93
N GLN A 351 -1.28 3.61 22.84
CA GLN A 351 -1.46 2.22 22.44
C GLN A 351 -2.35 1.51 23.48
N ARG A 352 -3.45 0.92 22.99
CA ARG A 352 -4.29 0.08 23.86
C ARG A 352 -3.60 -1.24 24.09
N GLU A 353 -3.12 -1.43 25.30
CA GLU A 353 -2.49 -2.66 25.74
C GLU A 353 -3.54 -3.63 26.31
N TYR A 354 -3.13 -4.90 26.50
CA TYR A 354 -3.90 -5.86 27.27
C TYR A 354 -3.98 -5.41 28.73
N ASP A 355 -5.16 -5.03 29.17
CA ASP A 355 -5.41 -4.52 30.53
C ASP A 355 -6.64 -5.23 31.16
N PRO A 356 -6.40 -6.31 31.92
CA PRO A 356 -7.47 -7.05 32.57
C PRO A 356 -8.30 -6.22 33.57
N ASP A 357 -7.71 -5.21 34.19
CA ASP A 357 -8.41 -4.39 35.18
C ASP A 357 -9.36 -3.40 34.51
N GLN A 358 -8.92 -2.76 33.42
CA GLN A 358 -9.80 -1.95 32.57
C GLN A 358 -10.90 -2.78 31.93
N ALA A 359 -10.59 -3.98 31.45
CA ALA A 359 -11.60 -4.88 30.90
C ALA A 359 -12.70 -5.21 31.93
N LYS A 360 -12.33 -5.58 33.15
CA LYS A 360 -13.28 -5.84 34.24
C LYS A 360 -14.06 -4.59 34.67
N HIS A 361 -13.39 -3.43 34.69
CA HIS A 361 -14.05 -2.15 34.97
C HIS A 361 -15.20 -1.89 34.00
N HIS A 362 -14.92 -2.00 32.69
CA HIS A 362 -15.92 -1.81 31.65
C HIS A 362 -17.01 -2.87 31.66
N LEU A 363 -16.70 -4.15 31.92
CA LEU A 363 -17.71 -5.21 32.07
C LEU A 363 -18.68 -4.92 33.21
N LYS A 364 -18.17 -4.50 34.36
CA LYS A 364 -18.99 -4.10 35.50
C LYS A 364 -19.87 -2.91 35.17
N LYS A 365 -19.33 -1.90 34.50
CA LYS A 365 -20.07 -0.71 34.06
C LYS A 365 -21.18 -1.07 33.06
N ALA A 366 -20.94 -2.05 32.18
CA ALA A 366 -21.93 -2.59 31.27
C ALA A 366 -22.98 -3.46 31.98
N GLY A 367 -22.73 -3.94 33.21
CA GLY A 367 -23.58 -4.92 33.90
C GLY A 367 -23.54 -6.31 33.24
N MET A 368 -22.44 -6.66 32.57
CA MET A 368 -22.32 -7.87 31.73
C MET A 368 -21.20 -8.81 32.19
N GLU A 369 -20.95 -8.87 33.50
CA GLU A 369 -19.98 -9.81 34.07
C GLU A 369 -20.41 -11.26 33.76
N GLY A 370 -19.49 -12.07 33.23
CA GLY A 370 -19.77 -13.44 32.82
C GLY A 370 -20.52 -13.58 31.48
N VAL A 371 -20.54 -12.53 30.64
CA VAL A 371 -21.21 -12.54 29.33
C VAL A 371 -20.72 -13.66 28.44
N ASN A 372 -21.65 -14.25 27.65
CA ASN A 372 -21.37 -15.26 26.64
C ASN A 372 -21.51 -14.63 25.26
N LEU A 373 -20.48 -14.69 24.45
CA LEU A 373 -20.41 -14.09 23.11
C LEU A 373 -20.01 -15.14 22.07
N GLN A 374 -20.43 -14.93 20.83
CA GLN A 374 -19.98 -15.74 19.69
C GLN A 374 -19.05 -14.91 18.80
N LEU A 375 -17.91 -15.49 18.42
CA LEU A 375 -16.96 -14.95 17.45
C LEU A 375 -16.84 -15.93 16.28
N SER A 376 -17.35 -15.52 15.12
CA SER A 376 -17.24 -16.28 13.87
C SER A 376 -15.89 -16.05 13.20
N ALA A 377 -15.18 -17.13 12.85
CA ALA A 377 -13.88 -17.05 12.21
C ALA A 377 -13.68 -18.12 11.14
N SER A 378 -12.97 -17.77 10.09
CA SER A 378 -12.59 -18.68 9.00
C SER A 378 -11.26 -18.24 8.42
N ASP A 379 -10.44 -19.17 7.95
CA ASP A 379 -9.21 -18.86 7.22
C ASP A 379 -9.46 -18.20 5.85
N ALA A 380 -10.74 -18.13 5.42
CA ALA A 380 -11.16 -17.25 4.32
C ALA A 380 -10.97 -15.77 4.62
N ALA A 381 -11.07 -15.35 5.90
CA ALA A 381 -10.79 -13.98 6.31
C ALA A 381 -9.29 -13.66 6.19
N PHE A 382 -8.46 -14.48 6.82
CA PHE A 382 -7.00 -14.46 6.68
C PHE A 382 -6.41 -15.75 7.25
N SER A 383 -5.23 -16.12 6.78
CA SER A 383 -4.56 -17.34 7.28
C SER A 383 -4.30 -17.24 8.79
N GLY A 384 -4.85 -18.18 9.56
CA GLY A 384 -4.76 -18.21 11.03
C GLY A 384 -5.86 -17.40 11.74
N ALA A 385 -6.93 -17.00 11.06
CA ALA A 385 -8.04 -16.26 11.67
C ALA A 385 -8.72 -17.05 12.80
N VAL A 386 -8.88 -18.38 12.62
CA VAL A 386 -9.45 -19.26 13.67
C VAL A 386 -8.52 -19.32 14.87
N ASP A 387 -7.21 -19.45 14.67
CA ASP A 387 -6.21 -19.46 15.74
C ASP A 387 -6.17 -18.10 16.47
N ALA A 388 -6.28 -16.99 15.74
CA ALA A 388 -6.38 -15.65 16.32
C ALA A 388 -7.64 -15.52 17.21
N ALA A 389 -8.79 -15.99 16.74
CA ALA A 389 -10.03 -16.01 17.53
C ALA A 389 -9.90 -16.85 18.82
N LEU A 390 -9.19 -17.97 18.77
CA LEU A 390 -8.91 -18.81 19.95
C LEU A 390 -8.00 -18.07 20.95
N LEU A 391 -6.97 -17.36 20.51
CA LEU A 391 -6.12 -16.53 21.38
C LEU A 391 -6.91 -15.40 22.03
N ILE A 392 -7.82 -14.75 21.28
CA ILE A 392 -8.74 -13.74 21.82
C ILE A 392 -9.63 -14.37 22.90
N LYS A 393 -10.23 -15.53 22.64
CA LYS A 393 -11.02 -16.28 23.62
C LYS A 393 -10.24 -16.54 24.91
N GLU A 394 -9.00 -17.04 24.79
CA GLU A 394 -8.16 -17.38 25.96
C GLU A 394 -7.81 -16.14 26.80
N SER A 395 -7.48 -15.02 26.15
CA SER A 395 -7.19 -13.78 26.87
C SER A 395 -8.43 -13.17 27.53
N ALA A 396 -9.57 -13.17 26.84
CA ALA A 396 -10.85 -12.64 27.32
C ALA A 396 -11.43 -13.47 28.46
N ALA A 397 -11.23 -14.80 28.50
CA ALA A 397 -11.67 -15.66 29.59
C ALA A 397 -11.06 -15.26 30.96
N LYS A 398 -9.84 -14.72 30.99
CA LYS A 398 -9.15 -14.26 32.20
C LYS A 398 -9.85 -13.07 32.87
N VAL A 399 -10.70 -12.38 32.14
CA VAL A 399 -11.46 -11.22 32.64
C VAL A 399 -12.96 -11.51 32.78
N GLY A 400 -13.39 -12.74 32.54
CA GLY A 400 -14.78 -13.16 32.69
C GLY A 400 -15.66 -12.96 31.45
N ILE A 401 -15.07 -12.80 30.26
CA ILE A 401 -15.77 -12.82 28.99
C ILE A 401 -15.68 -14.22 28.41
N ASN A 402 -16.83 -14.91 28.24
CA ASN A 402 -16.88 -16.23 27.64
C ASN A 402 -17.12 -16.14 26.15
N ILE A 403 -16.16 -16.57 25.33
CA ILE A 403 -16.27 -16.53 23.88
C ILE A 403 -16.39 -17.95 23.33
N GLU A 404 -17.47 -18.20 22.59
CA GLU A 404 -17.59 -19.34 21.70
C GLU A 404 -17.03 -18.98 20.33
N VAL A 405 -15.94 -19.63 19.91
CA VAL A 405 -15.40 -19.46 18.57
C VAL A 405 -16.15 -20.39 17.61
N VAL A 406 -16.89 -19.80 16.70
CA VAL A 406 -17.62 -20.51 15.65
C VAL A 406 -16.73 -20.59 14.41
N ARG A 407 -16.21 -21.81 14.13
CA ARG A 407 -15.45 -22.05 12.91
C ARG A 407 -16.40 -22.12 11.72
N GLU A 408 -16.30 -21.14 10.84
CA GLU A 408 -17.14 -21.02 9.64
C GLU A 408 -16.48 -21.70 8.43
N PRO A 409 -17.26 -22.21 7.48
CA PRO A 409 -16.75 -22.67 6.19
C PRO A 409 -16.06 -21.54 5.44
N ASN A 410 -15.03 -21.85 4.65
CA ASN A 410 -14.41 -20.88 3.76
C ASN A 410 -15.36 -20.47 2.62
N ASP A 411 -16.11 -21.45 2.11
CA ASP A 411 -17.13 -21.19 1.10
C ASP A 411 -18.31 -20.42 1.67
N GLY A 412 -18.72 -19.37 0.98
CA GLY A 412 -19.81 -18.50 1.41
C GLY A 412 -19.49 -17.59 2.61
N TYR A 413 -18.25 -17.53 3.11
CA TYR A 413 -17.89 -16.72 4.27
C TYR A 413 -18.26 -15.24 4.09
N TRP A 414 -17.89 -14.67 2.95
CA TRP A 414 -18.13 -13.25 2.67
C TRP A 414 -19.61 -12.89 2.48
N SER A 415 -20.43 -13.82 1.99
CA SER A 415 -21.86 -13.60 1.78
C SER A 415 -22.72 -13.89 3.00
N ASN A 416 -22.30 -14.84 3.87
CA ASN A 416 -23.14 -15.36 4.94
C ASN A 416 -22.67 -15.00 6.36
N VAL A 417 -21.40 -14.58 6.51
CA VAL A 417 -20.79 -14.30 7.82
C VAL A 417 -20.35 -12.86 7.95
N TRP A 418 -19.41 -12.43 7.09
CA TRP A 418 -18.92 -11.05 7.11
C TRP A 418 -20.06 -10.06 6.85
N ASN A 419 -20.10 -8.98 7.62
CA ASN A 419 -21.14 -7.95 7.55
C ASN A 419 -22.58 -8.48 7.74
N LYS A 420 -22.73 -9.68 8.36
CA LYS A 420 -24.03 -10.31 8.70
C LYS A 420 -24.10 -10.70 10.16
N LYS A 421 -23.08 -11.39 10.69
CA LYS A 421 -23.05 -11.81 12.08
C LYS A 421 -22.54 -10.71 13.00
N GLY A 422 -22.91 -10.76 14.27
CA GLY A 422 -22.63 -9.70 15.25
C GLY A 422 -21.14 -9.46 15.50
N TRP A 423 -20.30 -10.51 15.38
CA TRP A 423 -18.86 -10.41 15.56
C TRP A 423 -18.14 -11.46 14.72
N SER A 424 -17.25 -11.04 13.85
CA SER A 424 -16.57 -11.94 12.93
C SER A 424 -15.16 -11.48 12.58
N ALA A 425 -14.31 -12.42 12.16
CA ALA A 425 -12.99 -12.11 11.61
C ALA A 425 -13.10 -11.46 10.21
N CYS A 426 -12.22 -10.51 9.91
CA CYS A 426 -12.14 -9.87 8.60
C CYS A 426 -10.70 -9.39 8.32
N TYR A 427 -10.42 -9.01 7.09
CA TYR A 427 -9.23 -8.27 6.71
C TYR A 427 -9.59 -7.11 5.79
N TRP A 428 -8.73 -6.10 5.80
CA TRP A 428 -8.77 -5.01 4.83
C TRP A 428 -7.39 -4.85 4.20
N GLY A 429 -7.34 -4.77 2.88
CA GLY A 429 -6.10 -4.48 2.15
C GLY A 429 -5.54 -3.09 2.43
N GLY A 430 -6.28 -2.32 3.21
CA GLY A 430 -5.97 -0.92 3.49
C GLY A 430 -6.25 0.00 2.30
N ARG A 431 -5.94 1.26 2.47
CA ARG A 431 -6.04 2.27 1.41
C ARG A 431 -4.89 3.27 1.58
N PRO A 432 -4.43 3.90 0.50
CA PRO A 432 -3.32 4.85 0.55
C PRO A 432 -3.57 6.08 1.40
N THR A 433 -4.84 6.52 1.51
CA THR A 433 -5.22 7.69 2.31
C THR A 433 -6.25 7.35 3.37
N GLU A 434 -6.32 8.18 4.40
CA GLU A 434 -7.28 8.07 5.49
C GLU A 434 -8.71 8.24 4.99
N ASP A 435 -8.95 9.27 4.14
CA ASP A 435 -10.27 9.49 3.55
C ASP A 435 -10.77 8.26 2.82
N TRP A 436 -9.93 7.66 1.99
CA TRP A 436 -10.32 6.49 1.21
C TRP A 436 -10.62 5.28 2.09
N MET A 437 -9.81 5.04 3.15
CA MET A 437 -10.07 3.94 4.07
C MET A 437 -11.35 4.17 4.88
N PHE A 438 -11.55 5.38 5.41
CA PHE A 438 -12.75 5.72 6.16
C PHE A 438 -14.00 5.71 5.28
N ALA A 439 -13.92 6.27 4.07
CA ALA A 439 -15.03 6.26 3.11
C ALA A 439 -15.40 4.83 2.67
N ALA A 440 -14.43 3.93 2.56
CA ALA A 440 -14.71 2.56 2.14
C ALA A 440 -15.43 1.73 3.21
N ALA A 441 -15.09 1.89 4.50
CA ALA A 441 -15.48 0.94 5.53
C ALA A 441 -16.07 1.52 6.82
N TYR A 442 -16.05 2.85 7.02
CA TYR A 442 -16.39 3.44 8.33
C TYR A 442 -17.44 4.53 8.30
N VAL A 443 -17.61 5.26 7.17
CA VAL A 443 -18.68 6.28 7.06
C VAL A 443 -20.07 5.62 7.10
N ASN A 444 -21.06 6.38 7.54
CA ASN A 444 -22.39 5.87 7.85
C ASN A 444 -23.20 5.40 6.62
N ASP A 445 -22.86 5.84 5.41
CA ASP A 445 -23.60 5.54 4.17
C ASP A 445 -22.91 4.46 3.29
N THR A 446 -21.73 3.94 3.69
CA THR A 446 -21.08 2.86 2.93
C THR A 446 -21.68 1.49 3.20
N GLU A 447 -21.83 0.68 2.15
CA GLU A 447 -22.33 -0.70 2.26
C GLU A 447 -21.36 -1.59 3.04
N TRP A 448 -20.05 -1.29 2.99
CA TRP A 448 -18.99 -2.08 3.60
C TRP A 448 -18.67 -1.67 5.04
N ASN A 449 -19.53 -0.85 5.67
CA ASN A 449 -19.39 -0.57 7.11
C ASN A 449 -19.70 -1.84 7.93
N ASP A 450 -18.66 -2.66 8.14
CA ASP A 450 -18.77 -3.96 8.79
C ASP A 450 -18.97 -3.88 10.31
N THR A 451 -18.80 -2.70 10.89
CA THR A 451 -19.15 -2.41 12.30
C THR A 451 -20.60 -1.95 12.45
N ASP A 452 -21.26 -1.59 11.36
CA ASP A 452 -22.62 -1.03 11.32
C ASP A 452 -22.80 0.20 12.21
N TRP A 453 -21.72 0.95 12.46
CA TRP A 453 -21.71 2.19 13.24
C TRP A 453 -22.19 3.34 12.35
N ARG A 454 -23.50 3.62 12.39
CA ARG A 454 -24.16 4.53 11.44
C ARG A 454 -24.84 5.72 12.10
N THR A 455 -25.01 5.71 13.41
CA THR A 455 -25.76 6.74 14.17
C THR A 455 -25.14 7.02 15.52
N GLY A 456 -25.54 8.14 16.11
CA GLY A 456 -25.08 8.60 17.42
C GLY A 456 -24.07 9.75 17.33
N PRO A 457 -23.95 10.55 18.41
CA PRO A 457 -23.21 11.80 18.36
C PRO A 457 -21.74 11.63 17.97
N GLU A 458 -21.08 10.55 18.39
CA GLU A 458 -19.69 10.28 18.03
C GLU A 458 -19.57 9.84 16.57
N CYS A 459 -20.55 9.09 16.05
CA CYS A 459 -20.62 8.72 14.63
C CYS A 459 -20.89 9.94 13.75
N ASP A 460 -21.81 10.79 14.15
CA ASP A 460 -22.13 12.04 13.44
C ASP A 460 -20.89 12.93 13.38
N ARG A 461 -20.18 13.08 14.51
CA ARG A 461 -18.91 13.81 14.59
C ARG A 461 -17.84 13.22 13.70
N PHE A 462 -17.70 11.90 13.68
CA PHE A 462 -16.75 11.21 12.80
C PHE A 462 -17.05 11.50 11.32
N ASN A 463 -18.31 11.39 10.90
CA ASN A 463 -18.71 11.67 9.51
C ASN A 463 -18.49 13.14 9.13
N GLU A 464 -18.81 14.08 10.04
CA GLU A 464 -18.52 15.52 9.85
C GLU A 464 -17.02 15.77 9.61
N LEU A 465 -16.18 15.14 10.42
CA LEU A 465 -14.72 15.27 10.32
C LEU A 465 -14.18 14.69 9.01
N VAL A 466 -14.63 13.51 8.61
CA VAL A 466 -14.21 12.89 7.34
C VAL A 466 -14.58 13.79 6.16
N ILE A 467 -15.83 14.30 6.11
CA ILE A 467 -16.28 15.21 5.04
C ILE A 467 -15.47 16.51 5.04
N SER A 468 -15.24 17.10 6.22
CA SER A 468 -14.48 18.35 6.35
C SER A 468 -13.02 18.17 5.96
N ALA A 469 -12.38 17.08 6.41
CA ALA A 469 -10.99 16.78 6.09
C ALA A 469 -10.77 16.50 4.61
N ARG A 470 -11.79 15.98 3.92
CA ARG A 470 -11.74 15.70 2.46
C ARG A 470 -11.48 16.96 1.64
N ALA A 471 -12.06 18.10 2.04
CA ALA A 471 -11.91 19.39 1.33
C ALA A 471 -10.83 20.30 1.92
N GLU A 472 -10.26 19.99 3.09
CA GLU A 472 -9.26 20.82 3.77
C GLU A 472 -7.88 20.69 3.13
N LEU A 473 -7.30 21.81 2.69
CA LEU A 473 -5.96 21.87 2.07
C LEU A 473 -4.84 22.10 3.09
N ASP A 474 -5.15 22.68 4.26
CA ASP A 474 -4.16 22.84 5.34
C ASP A 474 -3.86 21.49 5.98
N GLN A 475 -2.65 20.99 5.76
CA GLN A 475 -2.23 19.68 6.22
C GLN A 475 -2.24 19.53 7.76
N ASN A 476 -2.09 20.61 8.52
CA ASN A 476 -2.14 20.55 9.98
C ASN A 476 -3.57 20.43 10.50
N LYS A 477 -4.50 21.19 9.90
CA LYS A 477 -5.92 21.07 10.23
C LYS A 477 -6.45 19.69 9.81
N ARG A 478 -6.09 19.24 8.62
CA ARG A 478 -6.45 17.93 8.08
C ARG A 478 -5.95 16.80 8.99
N ARG A 479 -4.70 16.89 9.43
CA ARG A 479 -4.11 15.96 10.40
C ARG A 479 -4.89 15.92 11.70
N ALA A 480 -5.25 17.07 12.28
CA ALA A 480 -6.02 17.13 13.51
C ALA A 480 -7.39 16.45 13.36
N MET A 481 -8.07 16.65 12.22
CA MET A 481 -9.36 16.00 11.94
C MET A 481 -9.20 14.48 11.85
N TYR A 482 -8.22 13.97 11.11
CA TYR A 482 -8.00 12.52 11.00
C TYR A 482 -7.47 11.90 12.29
N TYR A 483 -6.78 12.64 13.14
CA TYR A 483 -6.40 12.18 14.49
C TYR A 483 -7.64 11.94 15.34
N GLU A 484 -8.58 12.89 15.37
CA GLU A 484 -9.86 12.74 16.06
C GLU A 484 -10.69 11.59 15.45
N CYS A 485 -10.70 11.41 14.13
CA CYS A 485 -11.36 10.27 13.50
C CYS A 485 -10.83 8.93 14.02
N GLN A 486 -9.50 8.77 14.13
CA GLN A 486 -8.87 7.55 14.64
C GLN A 486 -9.25 7.31 16.11
N GLU A 487 -9.29 8.35 16.93
CA GLU A 487 -9.72 8.28 18.33
C GLU A 487 -11.18 7.86 18.48
N LEU A 488 -12.08 8.45 17.67
CA LEU A 488 -13.50 8.12 17.66
C LEU A 488 -13.74 6.65 17.26
N VAL A 489 -13.09 6.19 16.19
CA VAL A 489 -13.19 4.78 15.77
C VAL A 489 -12.66 3.84 16.85
N ALA A 490 -11.50 4.13 17.42
CA ALA A 490 -10.88 3.30 18.45
C ALA A 490 -11.70 3.22 19.73
N ASN A 491 -12.34 4.33 20.17
CA ASN A 491 -12.99 4.42 21.47
C ASN A 491 -14.52 4.20 21.41
N ASN A 492 -15.17 4.52 20.29
CA ASN A 492 -16.62 4.50 20.17
C ASN A 492 -17.12 3.50 19.11
N GLY A 493 -16.34 3.28 18.05
CA GLY A 493 -16.70 2.35 16.98
C GLY A 493 -16.62 0.87 17.38
N GLY A 494 -17.19 0.02 16.51
CA GLY A 494 -17.17 -1.44 16.66
C GLY A 494 -15.87 -2.11 16.21
N ALA A 495 -14.90 -1.37 15.67
CA ALA A 495 -13.68 -1.95 15.14
C ALA A 495 -12.75 -2.48 16.24
N ILE A 496 -12.26 -3.70 16.03
CA ILE A 496 -11.10 -4.26 16.72
C ILE A 496 -10.04 -4.51 15.65
N VAL A 497 -8.98 -3.71 15.65
CA VAL A 497 -7.84 -3.86 14.75
C VAL A 497 -6.62 -4.18 15.61
N PRO A 498 -6.34 -5.46 15.88
CA PRO A 498 -5.26 -5.84 16.79
C PRO A 498 -3.88 -5.82 16.13
N MET A 499 -3.81 -5.94 14.80
CA MET A 499 -2.53 -6.09 14.10
C MET A 499 -2.59 -5.65 12.64
N PHE A 500 -1.47 -5.10 12.17
CA PHE A 500 -1.16 -4.85 10.77
C PHE A 500 -0.15 -5.89 10.29
N ALA A 501 -0.39 -6.47 9.11
CA ALA A 501 0.53 -7.44 8.52
C ALA A 501 1.59 -6.71 7.66
N ASN A 502 2.85 -7.15 7.74
CA ASN A 502 3.91 -6.61 6.91
C ASN A 502 3.89 -7.22 5.50
N HIS A 503 4.32 -6.45 4.53
CA HIS A 503 4.72 -6.97 3.22
C HIS A 503 6.09 -7.63 3.35
N ILE A 504 6.20 -8.91 3.05
CA ILE A 504 7.43 -9.68 3.19
C ILE A 504 7.87 -10.18 1.81
N HIS A 505 9.08 -9.80 1.43
CA HIS A 505 9.72 -10.20 0.18
C HIS A 505 11.00 -10.98 0.45
N ALA A 506 11.35 -11.90 -0.43
CA ALA A 506 12.69 -12.48 -0.47
C ALA A 506 13.36 -12.04 -1.78
N LEU A 507 14.52 -11.44 -1.65
CA LEU A 507 15.29 -10.84 -2.73
C LEU A 507 16.61 -11.56 -2.87
N ASN A 508 17.03 -11.87 -4.09
CA ASN A 508 18.41 -12.28 -4.35
C ASN A 508 19.37 -11.21 -3.82
N THR A 509 20.49 -11.60 -3.22
CA THR A 509 21.45 -10.68 -2.60
C THR A 509 22.02 -9.64 -3.55
N ARG A 510 21.98 -9.89 -4.87
CA ARG A 510 22.36 -8.92 -5.90
C ARG A 510 21.31 -7.81 -6.12
N VAL A 511 20.05 -8.04 -5.73
CA VAL A 511 19.00 -7.02 -5.83
C VAL A 511 19.16 -6.03 -4.69
N LYS A 512 19.19 -4.76 -5.03
CA LYS A 512 19.28 -3.63 -4.09
C LYS A 512 18.12 -2.67 -4.31
N HIS A 513 17.86 -1.89 -3.30
CA HIS A 513 16.82 -0.87 -3.26
C HIS A 513 17.28 0.29 -2.36
N ASP A 514 16.57 1.40 -2.39
CA ASP A 514 16.80 2.51 -1.48
C ASP A 514 16.61 2.08 -0.01
N LYS A 515 17.11 2.88 0.92
CA LYS A 515 16.96 2.63 2.35
C LYS A 515 15.51 2.48 2.76
N ASN A 516 14.65 3.32 2.21
CA ASN A 516 13.21 3.29 2.44
C ASN A 516 12.52 2.65 1.23
N VAL A 517 11.48 1.90 1.51
CA VAL A 517 10.65 1.18 0.54
C VAL A 517 9.20 1.54 0.82
N ALA A 518 8.45 1.91 -0.20
CA ALA A 518 7.05 2.29 -0.03
C ALA A 518 6.20 1.10 0.46
N GLY A 519 5.37 1.37 1.46
CA GLY A 519 4.47 0.39 2.08
C GLY A 519 3.00 0.53 1.65
N ASN A 520 2.68 1.45 0.74
CA ASN A 520 1.31 1.62 0.23
C ASN A 520 0.80 0.41 -0.57
N TRP A 521 1.71 -0.29 -1.27
CA TRP A 521 1.50 -1.57 -1.93
C TRP A 521 2.72 -2.47 -1.75
N GLU A 522 2.63 -3.73 -2.19
CA GLU A 522 3.76 -4.67 -2.23
C GLU A 522 4.90 -4.16 -3.13
N ALA A 523 6.08 -4.75 -3.02
CA ALA A 523 7.21 -4.54 -3.92
C ALA A 523 7.51 -3.05 -4.21
N ASP A 524 7.65 -2.25 -3.16
CA ASP A 524 7.95 -0.81 -3.25
C ASP A 524 6.84 -0.02 -3.97
N GLY A 525 5.60 -0.23 -3.56
CA GLY A 525 4.46 0.39 -4.20
C GLY A 525 4.18 -0.18 -5.59
N ASN A 526 4.52 -1.43 -5.85
CA ASN A 526 4.53 -2.12 -7.15
C ASN A 526 5.48 -1.48 -8.19
N LYS A 527 6.42 -0.63 -7.75
CA LYS A 527 7.40 0.05 -8.59
C LYS A 527 8.80 -0.56 -8.49
N CYS A 528 8.95 -1.80 -8.01
CA CYS A 528 10.25 -2.45 -7.85
C CYS A 528 11.05 -2.50 -9.15
N ALA A 529 10.43 -2.76 -10.29
CA ALA A 529 11.11 -2.79 -11.60
C ALA A 529 11.74 -1.42 -11.95
N GLU A 530 11.06 -0.33 -11.61
CA GLU A 530 11.56 1.03 -11.86
C GLU A 530 12.61 1.48 -10.84
N ARG A 531 12.44 1.07 -9.54
CA ARG A 531 13.19 1.65 -8.41
C ARG A 531 14.37 0.81 -7.95
N TRP A 532 14.33 -0.52 -8.14
CA TRP A 532 15.39 -1.42 -7.69
C TRP A 532 16.48 -1.60 -8.74
N TRP A 533 17.62 -2.15 -8.34
CA TRP A 533 18.79 -2.35 -9.21
C TRP A 533 19.62 -3.57 -8.80
N PHE A 534 20.50 -4.00 -9.67
CA PHE A 534 21.56 -4.93 -9.30
C PHE A 534 22.83 -4.20 -8.82
N ALA A 535 23.51 -4.80 -7.80
CA ALA A 535 24.83 -4.36 -7.33
C ALA A 535 25.65 -5.52 -6.75
#